data_4d456baa0654d2f8154384ce4ce8e57e
#
_entry.id   4d456baa0654d2f8154384ce4ce8e57e
#
_cell.length_a   1.000
_cell.length_b   1.000
_cell.length_c   1.000
_cell.angle_alpha   90.00
_cell.angle_beta   90.00
_cell.angle_gamma   90.00
#
_symmetry.space_group_name_H-M   'P 1'
#
loop_
_entity.id
_entity.type
_entity.pdbx_description
1 polymer ?
#
loop_
_entity_poly.entity_id
_entity_poly.type
_entity_poly.pdbx_seq_one_letter_code
_entity_poly.pdbx_strand_id
1 'polypeptide(L)'
;PPVLDGVISSLARYDYDANGHYVTEGLGVRFLTTDGQEHIFSVAEGRANIDGFKVERTQSQRLRLPIDPDLQRVSSEPQVFNDSGDGSMIVEINRPPLAQVLDIKVTQAKTETVVHGAFTGSRDVLTEPTVVAVLEVKQGGTTYAQGTDYKVVGDEIDWSPGGAEPAPGSSYQVTYQYIASLTPTHLTDTGFQVAGVVQGSTMYIDYQWKLPRVDVLAL
;
A
#
# COMPACT_ATOMS: atom_id res chain seq x y z
N PRO A 1 -23.75 -21.95 -54.08
CA PRO A 1 -22.73 -22.12 -55.11
C PRO A 1 -21.53 -21.23 -54.74
N PRO A 2 -20.28 -21.71 -54.88
CA PRO A 2 -19.07 -21.03 -54.41
C PRO A 2 -18.83 -19.63 -55.01
N VAL A 3 -19.43 -19.30 -56.12
CA VAL A 3 -19.34 -17.98 -56.76
C VAL A 3 -20.11 -16.90 -56.00
N LEU A 4 -21.27 -17.24 -55.47
CA LEU A 4 -22.09 -16.31 -54.69
C LEU A 4 -21.44 -15.95 -53.33
N ASP A 5 -20.82 -16.92 -52.69
CA ASP A 5 -20.10 -16.74 -51.42
C ASP A 5 -18.90 -15.79 -51.61
N GLY A 6 -18.19 -15.94 -52.76
CA GLY A 6 -17.08 -15.05 -53.09
C GLY A 6 -17.53 -13.60 -53.35
N VAL A 7 -18.67 -13.39 -53.98
CA VAL A 7 -19.24 -12.05 -54.23
C VAL A 7 -19.69 -11.42 -52.88
N ILE A 8 -20.38 -12.16 -52.01
CA ILE A 8 -20.83 -11.68 -50.71
C ILE A 8 -19.63 -11.28 -49.87
N SER A 9 -18.59 -12.10 -49.79
CA SER A 9 -17.37 -11.82 -49.05
C SER A 9 -16.63 -10.60 -49.56
N SER A 10 -16.59 -10.40 -50.87
CA SER A 10 -15.96 -9.21 -51.51
C SER A 10 -16.73 -7.94 -51.20
N LEU A 11 -18.05 -7.97 -51.24
CA LEU A 11 -18.92 -6.84 -50.88
C LEU A 11 -18.81 -6.50 -49.37
N ALA A 12 -18.79 -7.52 -48.52
CA ALA A 12 -18.62 -7.34 -47.09
C ALA A 12 -17.25 -6.67 -46.79
N ARG A 13 -16.19 -7.14 -47.43
CA ARG A 13 -14.87 -6.54 -47.30
C ARG A 13 -14.82 -5.08 -47.77
N TYR A 14 -15.46 -4.78 -48.90
CA TYR A 14 -15.53 -3.41 -49.42
C TYR A 14 -16.29 -2.49 -48.45
N ASP A 15 -17.41 -2.96 -47.86
CA ASP A 15 -18.17 -2.18 -46.90
C ASP A 15 -17.34 -1.95 -45.63
N TYR A 16 -16.64 -2.98 -45.11
CA TYR A 16 -15.75 -2.86 -43.96
C TYR A 16 -14.58 -1.92 -44.20
N ASP A 17 -13.92 -2.00 -45.38
CA ASP A 17 -12.79 -1.14 -45.71
C ASP A 17 -13.23 0.34 -45.85
N ALA A 18 -14.49 0.58 -46.23
CA ALA A 18 -15.03 1.95 -46.39
C ALA A 18 -15.59 2.52 -45.06
N ASN A 19 -16.22 1.73 -44.25
CA ASN A 19 -17.06 2.19 -43.10
C ASN A 19 -16.64 1.62 -41.75
N GLY A 20 -15.80 0.55 -41.70
CA GLY A 20 -15.46 -0.15 -40.48
C GLY A 20 -16.66 -0.90 -39.89
N HIS A 21 -16.65 -1.08 -38.56
CA HIS A 21 -17.81 -1.58 -37.83
C HIS A 21 -18.75 -0.43 -37.48
N TYR A 22 -20.05 -0.62 -37.64
CA TYR A 22 -21.02 0.41 -37.29
C TYR A 22 -22.38 -0.16 -36.86
N VAL A 23 -23.04 0.57 -35.97
CA VAL A 23 -24.42 0.26 -35.53
C VAL A 23 -25.40 0.89 -36.53
N THR A 24 -26.33 0.07 -37.03
CA THR A 24 -27.35 0.55 -37.95
C THR A 24 -28.64 0.93 -37.21
N GLU A 25 -28.96 0.23 -36.09
CA GLU A 25 -30.18 0.46 -35.30
C GLU A 25 -30.03 -0.15 -33.92
N GLY A 26 -30.55 0.52 -32.87
CA GLY A 26 -30.59 -0.01 -31.53
C GLY A 26 -29.21 -0.19 -30.85
N LEU A 27 -29.02 -1.32 -30.17
CA LEU A 27 -27.83 -1.69 -29.40
C LEU A 27 -27.40 -0.69 -28.33
N GLY A 28 -28.35 0.18 -27.91
CA GLY A 28 -28.05 1.14 -26.84
C GLY A 28 -27.74 0.46 -25.52
N VAL A 29 -26.74 0.97 -24.81
CA VAL A 29 -26.33 0.49 -23.49
C VAL A 29 -26.89 1.41 -22.42
N ARG A 30 -27.56 0.85 -21.41
CA ARG A 30 -28.15 1.59 -20.29
C ARG A 30 -27.77 0.93 -18.98
N PHE A 31 -27.24 1.71 -18.02
CA PHE A 31 -27.08 1.27 -16.65
C PHE A 31 -28.43 0.99 -16.02
N LEU A 32 -28.59 -0.15 -15.36
CA LEU A 32 -29.82 -0.56 -14.66
C LEU A 32 -29.70 -0.39 -13.16
N THR A 33 -28.71 -1.03 -12.55
CA THR A 33 -28.50 -1.05 -11.10
C THR A 33 -27.11 -1.58 -10.76
N THR A 34 -26.79 -1.53 -9.48
CA THR A 34 -25.65 -2.22 -8.88
C THR A 34 -26.19 -3.36 -8.02
N ASP A 35 -25.63 -4.55 -8.17
CA ASP A 35 -25.98 -5.76 -7.43
C ASP A 35 -24.68 -6.36 -6.83
N GLY A 36 -24.50 -6.20 -5.52
CA GLY A 36 -23.28 -6.61 -4.85
C GLY A 36 -22.04 -5.91 -5.41
N GLN A 37 -21.10 -6.68 -5.97
CA GLN A 37 -19.85 -6.20 -6.57
C GLN A 37 -19.91 -6.06 -8.09
N GLU A 38 -21.11 -5.93 -8.66
CA GLU A 38 -21.30 -5.83 -10.10
C GLU A 38 -22.20 -4.66 -10.49
N HIS A 39 -21.81 -3.94 -11.54
CA HIS A 39 -22.71 -3.06 -12.28
C HIS A 39 -23.46 -3.86 -13.33
N ILE A 40 -24.78 -3.68 -13.39
CA ILE A 40 -25.64 -4.34 -14.35
C ILE A 40 -26.08 -3.31 -15.39
N PHE A 41 -25.78 -3.62 -16.64
CA PHE A 41 -26.21 -2.86 -17.81
C PHE A 41 -27.21 -3.67 -18.63
N SER A 42 -28.07 -3.00 -19.36
CA SER A 42 -28.87 -3.58 -20.43
C SER A 42 -28.31 -3.15 -21.77
N VAL A 43 -28.09 -4.11 -22.64
CA VAL A 43 -27.81 -3.87 -24.06
C VAL A 43 -29.12 -4.14 -24.81
N ALA A 44 -29.66 -3.13 -25.49
CA ALA A 44 -30.91 -3.25 -26.21
C ALA A 44 -30.77 -4.16 -27.45
N GLU A 45 -31.90 -4.62 -27.96
CA GLU A 45 -32.02 -5.20 -29.30
C GLU A 45 -31.53 -4.22 -30.37
N GLY A 46 -31.09 -4.73 -31.51
CA GLY A 46 -30.63 -3.87 -32.60
C GLY A 46 -29.82 -4.60 -33.64
N ARG A 47 -29.24 -3.83 -34.53
CA ARG A 47 -28.50 -4.30 -35.70
C ARG A 47 -27.18 -3.56 -35.85
N ALA A 48 -26.16 -4.30 -36.22
CA ALA A 48 -24.85 -3.75 -36.54
C ALA A 48 -24.30 -4.37 -37.82
N ASN A 49 -23.35 -3.70 -38.42
CA ASN A 49 -22.50 -4.26 -39.48
C ASN A 49 -21.12 -4.53 -38.86
N ILE A 50 -20.71 -5.79 -38.84
CA ILE A 50 -19.44 -6.28 -38.28
C ILE A 50 -18.68 -7.03 -39.38
N ASP A 51 -17.47 -6.61 -39.70
CA ASP A 51 -16.66 -7.13 -40.81
C ASP A 51 -17.42 -7.11 -42.15
N GLY A 52 -18.32 -6.13 -42.36
CA GLY A 52 -19.16 -6.00 -43.53
C GLY A 52 -20.39 -6.91 -43.54
N PHE A 53 -20.62 -7.70 -42.47
CA PHE A 53 -21.81 -8.55 -42.35
C PHE A 53 -22.83 -7.97 -41.36
N LYS A 54 -24.11 -8.06 -41.74
CA LYS A 54 -25.20 -7.66 -40.85
C LYS A 54 -25.37 -8.69 -39.73
N VAL A 55 -25.31 -8.22 -38.52
CA VAL A 55 -25.58 -8.98 -37.29
C VAL A 55 -26.78 -8.38 -36.58
N GLU A 56 -27.70 -9.21 -36.13
CA GLU A 56 -28.90 -8.79 -35.43
C GLU A 56 -28.97 -9.41 -34.05
N ARG A 57 -29.24 -8.58 -33.06
CA ARG A 57 -29.62 -8.99 -31.73
C ARG A 57 -31.14 -8.79 -31.58
N THR A 58 -31.86 -9.88 -31.44
CA THR A 58 -33.35 -9.89 -31.41
C THR A 58 -33.93 -9.68 -30.02
N GLN A 59 -33.09 -9.75 -28.98
CA GLN A 59 -33.55 -9.57 -27.59
C GLN A 59 -32.51 -8.75 -26.80
N SER A 60 -33.00 -7.96 -25.85
CA SER A 60 -32.11 -7.27 -24.91
C SER A 60 -31.36 -8.27 -24.03
N GLN A 61 -30.12 -7.95 -23.68
CA GLN A 61 -29.25 -8.75 -22.83
C GLN A 61 -28.74 -7.94 -21.64
N ARG A 62 -28.65 -8.59 -20.50
CA ARG A 62 -27.96 -8.02 -19.34
C ARG A 62 -26.48 -8.32 -19.39
N LEU A 63 -25.67 -7.28 -19.22
CA LEU A 63 -24.23 -7.37 -19.06
C LEU A 63 -23.88 -7.06 -17.61
N ARG A 64 -23.12 -7.94 -16.97
CA ARG A 64 -22.60 -7.76 -15.61
C ARG A 64 -21.13 -7.46 -15.67
N LEU A 65 -20.73 -6.36 -15.05
CA LEU A 65 -19.32 -5.92 -14.99
C LEU A 65 -18.91 -5.79 -13.52
N PRO A 66 -17.79 -6.44 -13.10
CA PRO A 66 -17.30 -6.29 -11.75
C PRO A 66 -16.90 -4.85 -11.46
N ILE A 67 -17.21 -4.38 -10.25
CA ILE A 67 -16.91 -3.01 -9.79
C ILE A 67 -15.46 -2.92 -9.33
N ASP A 68 -14.87 -4.04 -8.86
CA ASP A 68 -13.55 -4.05 -8.28
C ASP A 68 -12.51 -3.49 -9.26
N PRO A 69 -11.81 -2.42 -8.89
CA PRO A 69 -10.75 -1.87 -9.72
C PRO A 69 -9.52 -2.78 -9.69
N ASP A 70 -8.72 -2.73 -10.74
CA ASP A 70 -7.37 -3.28 -10.69
C ASP A 70 -6.55 -2.54 -9.65
N LEU A 71 -5.70 -3.28 -8.92
CA LEU A 71 -4.86 -2.73 -7.87
C LEU A 71 -3.41 -2.67 -8.33
N GLN A 72 -2.74 -1.58 -8.01
CA GLN A 72 -1.30 -1.44 -8.20
C GLN A 72 -0.62 -1.18 -6.86
N ARG A 73 0.51 -1.86 -6.63
CA ARG A 73 1.33 -1.66 -5.44
C ARG A 73 2.31 -0.51 -5.62
N VAL A 74 2.42 0.31 -4.59
CA VAL A 74 3.51 1.25 -4.35
C VAL A 74 4.34 0.71 -3.18
N SER A 75 5.65 0.63 -3.35
CA SER A 75 6.56 0.13 -2.32
C SER A 75 7.47 1.24 -1.84
N SER A 76 7.64 1.31 -0.53
CA SER A 76 8.59 2.19 0.16
C SER A 76 8.42 3.67 -0.21
N GLU A 77 7.17 4.16 -0.30
CA GLU A 77 6.93 5.59 -0.45
C GLU A 77 7.45 6.33 0.78
N PRO A 78 8.43 7.24 0.65
CA PRO A 78 8.99 7.95 1.78
C PRO A 78 8.12 9.13 2.18
N GLN A 79 7.86 9.27 3.48
CA GLN A 79 7.20 10.40 4.10
C GLN A 79 7.94 10.80 5.37
N VAL A 80 8.06 12.10 5.64
CA VAL A 80 8.68 12.59 6.88
C VAL A 80 7.58 12.82 7.92
N PHE A 81 7.73 12.20 9.09
CA PHE A 81 6.78 12.42 10.18
C PHE A 81 6.92 13.82 10.76
N ASN A 82 5.84 14.58 10.68
CA ASN A 82 5.71 15.91 11.30
C ASN A 82 4.47 15.90 12.18
N ASP A 83 4.70 15.90 13.49
CA ASP A 83 3.64 15.92 14.49
C ASP A 83 2.72 17.13 14.31
N SER A 84 1.41 16.91 14.30
CA SER A 84 0.37 17.95 14.23
C SER A 84 0.19 18.69 15.57
N GLY A 85 0.92 18.30 16.63
CA GLY A 85 0.86 18.87 17.96
C GLY A 85 0.16 17.99 19.00
N ASP A 86 -0.34 16.84 18.59
CA ASP A 86 -1.00 15.82 19.41
C ASP A 86 -0.29 14.46 19.39
N GLY A 87 0.93 14.39 18.84
CA GLY A 87 1.70 13.17 18.66
C GLY A 87 1.27 12.35 17.44
N SER A 88 0.44 12.90 16.57
CA SER A 88 -0.06 12.25 15.37
C SER A 88 0.20 13.04 14.09
N MET A 89 0.07 12.39 12.94
CA MET A 89 0.15 13.00 11.62
C MET A 89 -0.85 12.33 10.68
N ILE A 90 -1.53 13.16 9.87
CA ILE A 90 -2.29 12.65 8.71
C ILE A 90 -1.31 12.52 7.55
N VAL A 91 -1.23 11.30 7.01
CA VAL A 91 -0.41 10.96 5.85
C VAL A 91 -1.29 10.96 4.62
N GLU A 92 -0.97 11.80 3.64
CA GLU A 92 -1.60 11.77 2.32
C GLU A 92 -0.71 10.96 1.36
N ILE A 93 -1.29 9.96 0.69
CA ILE A 93 -0.58 9.12 -0.27
C ILE A 93 -0.45 9.80 -1.63
N ASN A 94 0.64 9.53 -2.35
CA ASN A 94 0.89 10.14 -3.66
C ASN A 94 -0.04 9.61 -4.78
N ARG A 95 -0.64 8.42 -4.58
CA ARG A 95 -1.51 7.78 -5.58
C ARG A 95 -2.85 7.36 -4.98
N PRO A 96 -3.78 8.30 -4.81
CA PRO A 96 -5.16 7.97 -4.44
C PRO A 96 -5.94 7.40 -5.66
N PRO A 97 -7.05 6.64 -5.45
CA PRO A 97 -7.60 6.27 -4.16
C PRO A 97 -6.89 5.08 -3.52
N LEU A 98 -6.73 5.13 -2.20
CA LEU A 98 -6.16 4.06 -1.39
C LEU A 98 -7.07 2.81 -1.45
N ALA A 99 -6.48 1.65 -1.71
CA ALA A 99 -7.18 0.37 -1.57
C ALA A 99 -6.88 -0.25 -0.20
N GLN A 100 -5.61 -0.38 0.14
CA GLN A 100 -5.17 -0.86 1.45
C GLN A 100 -3.72 -0.45 1.74
N VAL A 101 -3.40 -0.30 3.01
CA VAL A 101 -2.02 -0.18 3.50
C VAL A 101 -1.49 -1.58 3.77
N LEU A 102 -0.30 -1.89 3.26
CA LEU A 102 0.34 -3.20 3.41
C LEU A 102 1.31 -3.22 4.58
N ASP A 103 2.13 -2.17 4.71
CA ASP A 103 3.09 -2.00 5.80
C ASP A 103 3.49 -0.52 5.91
N ILE A 104 3.82 -0.10 7.13
CA ILE A 104 4.39 1.21 7.41
C ILE A 104 5.60 1.00 8.32
N LYS A 105 6.81 1.17 7.78
CA LYS A 105 8.04 1.14 8.57
C LYS A 105 8.30 2.53 9.14
N VAL A 106 8.42 2.60 10.46
CA VAL A 106 8.61 3.85 11.20
C VAL A 106 9.74 3.72 12.20
N THR A 107 10.34 4.86 12.59
CA THR A 107 11.21 4.92 13.75
C THR A 107 10.38 5.26 14.97
N GLN A 108 10.42 4.39 15.98
CA GLN A 108 9.82 4.63 17.29
C GLN A 108 10.90 4.82 18.35
N ALA A 109 10.55 5.45 19.47
CA ALA A 109 11.41 5.58 20.62
C ALA A 109 10.79 4.95 21.86
N LYS A 110 11.61 4.34 22.69
CA LYS A 110 11.20 3.62 23.89
C LYS A 110 12.24 3.79 24.99
N THR A 111 11.76 3.87 26.21
CA THR A 111 12.59 3.71 27.42
C THR A 111 12.19 2.42 28.11
N GLU A 112 13.15 1.54 28.35
CA GLU A 112 12.91 0.31 29.07
C GLU A 112 13.90 0.07 30.21
N THR A 113 13.55 -0.76 31.13
CA THR A 113 14.42 -1.23 32.21
C THR A 113 15.06 -2.55 31.81
N VAL A 114 16.39 -2.56 31.78
CA VAL A 114 17.22 -3.69 31.41
C VAL A 114 17.92 -4.20 32.69
N VAL A 115 18.04 -5.50 32.83
CA VAL A 115 18.83 -6.13 33.92
C VAL A 115 20.22 -6.42 33.38
N HIS A 116 21.25 -5.84 34.02
CA HIS A 116 22.64 -6.11 33.67
C HIS A 116 22.99 -7.59 33.91
N GLY A 117 23.78 -8.15 33.00
CA GLY A 117 24.19 -9.54 33.08
C GLY A 117 24.94 -9.91 34.40
N ALA A 118 25.21 -11.20 34.57
CA ALA A 118 25.74 -11.74 35.81
C ALA A 118 27.22 -11.43 36.07
N PHE A 119 27.95 -10.79 35.12
CA PHE A 119 29.37 -10.49 35.22
C PHE A 119 29.70 -9.17 34.51
N THR A 120 30.81 -8.58 34.94
CA THR A 120 31.39 -7.35 34.36
C THR A 120 31.67 -7.52 32.87
N GLY A 121 31.31 -6.51 32.05
CA GLY A 121 31.50 -6.52 30.60
C GLY A 121 30.51 -7.40 29.83
N SER A 122 29.39 -7.79 30.45
CA SER A 122 28.36 -8.58 29.80
C SER A 122 27.65 -7.78 28.69
N ARG A 123 26.85 -8.50 27.90
CA ARG A 123 25.97 -7.90 26.89
C ARG A 123 24.54 -8.07 27.33
N ASP A 124 23.79 -7.00 27.19
CA ASP A 124 22.40 -6.94 27.61
C ASP A 124 21.51 -6.66 26.40
N VAL A 125 20.62 -7.58 26.09
CA VAL A 125 19.72 -7.54 24.92
C VAL A 125 18.57 -6.57 25.19
N LEU A 126 18.28 -5.70 24.22
CA LEU A 126 17.11 -4.83 24.21
C LEU A 126 15.87 -5.59 23.71
N THR A 127 14.70 -5.19 24.15
CA THR A 127 13.45 -5.92 23.85
C THR A 127 13.05 -5.76 22.38
N GLU A 128 13.26 -4.57 21.79
CA GLU A 128 12.89 -4.33 20.41
C GLU A 128 14.07 -4.61 19.47
N PRO A 129 13.85 -5.32 18.36
CA PRO A 129 14.87 -5.53 17.35
C PRO A 129 15.04 -4.29 16.47
N THR A 130 16.12 -4.31 15.66
CA THR A 130 16.41 -3.25 14.68
C THR A 130 16.62 -1.88 15.34
N VAL A 131 17.43 -1.88 16.40
CA VAL A 131 17.84 -0.66 17.08
C VAL A 131 18.70 0.21 16.14
N VAL A 132 18.31 1.46 15.98
CA VAL A 132 19.01 2.44 15.11
C VAL A 132 19.83 3.43 15.88
N ALA A 133 19.47 3.74 17.12
CA ALA A 133 20.22 4.64 17.99
C ALA A 133 19.88 4.39 19.47
N VAL A 134 20.88 4.43 20.33
CA VAL A 134 20.71 4.51 21.77
C VAL A 134 20.90 5.98 22.17
N LEU A 135 19.90 6.57 22.82
CA LEU A 135 19.88 7.98 23.17
C LEU A 135 20.40 8.25 24.57
N GLU A 136 20.10 7.36 25.51
CA GLU A 136 20.51 7.48 26.90
C GLU A 136 20.58 6.11 27.56
N VAL A 137 21.64 5.90 28.36
CA VAL A 137 21.76 4.77 29.28
C VAL A 137 22.03 5.32 30.67
N LYS A 138 21.18 5.00 31.65
CA LYS A 138 21.31 5.55 33.00
C LYS A 138 20.89 4.60 34.10
N GLN A 139 21.50 4.78 35.27
CA GLN A 139 21.08 4.13 36.52
C GLN A 139 21.05 5.15 37.65
N GLY A 140 19.87 5.41 38.20
CA GLY A 140 19.70 6.47 39.21
C GLY A 140 20.15 7.84 38.68
N GLY A 141 21.13 8.45 39.32
CA GLY A 141 21.73 9.73 38.91
C GLY A 141 22.93 9.59 37.98
N THR A 142 23.34 8.39 37.59
CA THR A 142 24.52 8.14 36.73
C THR A 142 24.06 7.92 35.30
N THR A 143 24.63 8.67 34.36
CA THR A 143 24.48 8.47 32.90
C THR A 143 25.78 7.88 32.36
N TYR A 144 25.68 6.82 31.59
CA TYR A 144 26.81 6.10 30.97
C TYR A 144 27.04 6.63 29.56
N ALA A 145 28.33 6.75 29.17
CA ALA A 145 28.77 7.33 27.91
C ALA A 145 29.05 6.25 26.86
N GLN A 146 28.39 6.34 25.71
CA GLN A 146 28.69 5.45 24.58
C GLN A 146 30.12 5.66 24.09
N GLY A 147 30.81 4.56 23.81
CA GLY A 147 32.22 4.55 23.38
C GLY A 147 33.24 4.50 24.53
N THR A 148 32.86 4.96 25.74
CA THR A 148 33.67 4.91 26.93
C THR A 148 33.23 3.82 27.89
N ASP A 149 31.96 3.83 28.25
CA ASP A 149 31.41 2.90 29.24
C ASP A 149 30.76 1.69 28.55
N TYR A 150 30.09 1.91 27.46
CA TYR A 150 29.44 0.86 26.65
C TYR A 150 29.57 1.14 25.15
N LYS A 151 29.28 0.14 24.34
CA LYS A 151 29.02 0.26 22.90
C LYS A 151 27.74 -0.45 22.54
N VAL A 152 27.16 -0.11 21.39
CA VAL A 152 25.97 -0.76 20.86
C VAL A 152 26.41 -1.77 19.79
N VAL A 153 25.95 -3.01 19.89
CA VAL A 153 26.26 -4.08 18.95
C VAL A 153 24.96 -4.77 18.55
N GLY A 154 24.45 -4.46 17.36
CA GLY A 154 23.12 -4.89 16.97
C GLY A 154 22.06 -4.32 17.92
N ASP A 155 21.29 -5.19 18.54
CA ASP A 155 20.23 -4.82 19.49
C ASP A 155 20.66 -5.02 20.96
N GLU A 156 21.97 -4.87 21.24
CA GLU A 156 22.54 -5.14 22.56
C GLU A 156 23.36 -3.95 23.06
N ILE A 157 23.33 -3.74 24.38
CA ILE A 157 24.27 -2.89 25.11
C ILE A 157 25.46 -3.77 25.51
N ASP A 158 26.65 -3.51 24.95
CA ASP A 158 27.86 -4.25 25.21
C ASP A 158 28.77 -3.43 26.14
N TRP A 159 28.99 -3.91 27.37
CA TRP A 159 29.78 -3.26 28.42
C TRP A 159 31.30 -3.60 28.33
N SER A 160 31.74 -4.22 27.25
CA SER A 160 33.13 -4.62 27.06
C SER A 160 34.19 -3.48 26.97
N PRO A 161 33.83 -2.19 26.71
CA PRO A 161 34.85 -1.12 26.78
C PRO A 161 35.52 -0.96 28.14
N GLY A 162 34.87 -1.40 29.24
CA GLY A 162 35.48 -1.45 30.56
C GLY A 162 35.53 -0.09 31.28
N GLY A 163 34.67 0.86 30.90
CA GLY A 163 34.42 2.08 31.69
C GLY A 163 33.50 1.82 32.91
N ALA A 164 32.74 2.80 33.31
CA ALA A 164 31.74 2.60 34.35
C ALA A 164 30.58 1.73 33.83
N GLU A 165 30.09 0.83 34.68
CA GLU A 165 28.95 -0.04 34.34
C GLU A 165 28.02 -0.26 35.54
N PRO A 166 26.76 -0.66 35.36
CA PRO A 166 25.89 -1.11 36.42
C PRO A 166 26.46 -2.31 37.16
N ALA A 167 26.14 -2.46 38.44
CA ALA A 167 26.54 -3.67 39.15
C ALA A 167 25.88 -4.92 38.53
N PRO A 168 26.59 -6.05 38.41
CA PRO A 168 26.01 -7.28 37.88
C PRO A 168 24.68 -7.66 38.57
N GLY A 169 23.64 -7.97 37.76
CA GLY A 169 22.29 -8.26 38.24
C GLY A 169 21.46 -7.05 38.65
N SER A 170 22.00 -5.82 38.58
CA SER A 170 21.21 -4.61 38.88
C SER A 170 20.46 -4.12 37.64
N SER A 171 19.39 -3.34 37.85
CA SER A 171 18.58 -2.79 36.79
C SER A 171 19.00 -1.37 36.42
N TYR A 172 18.98 -1.06 35.14
CA TYR A 172 19.25 0.27 34.60
C TYR A 172 18.24 0.61 33.48
N GLN A 173 18.18 1.85 33.05
CA GLN A 173 17.27 2.32 31.99
C GLN A 173 18.02 2.60 30.70
N VAL A 174 17.42 2.20 29.59
CA VAL A 174 17.90 2.48 28.24
C VAL A 174 16.79 3.17 27.46
N THR A 175 17.10 4.35 26.91
CA THR A 175 16.22 5.05 25.96
C THR A 175 16.85 4.90 24.58
N TYR A 176 16.09 4.33 23.64
CA TYR A 176 16.60 4.05 22.30
C TYR A 176 15.53 4.18 21.23
N GLN A 177 15.97 4.25 19.99
CA GLN A 177 15.13 4.26 18.79
C GLN A 177 15.30 2.95 18.03
N TYR A 178 14.21 2.47 17.44
CA TYR A 178 14.16 1.22 16.69
C TYR A 178 13.18 1.31 15.53
N ILE A 179 13.33 0.44 14.53
CA ILE A 179 12.38 0.36 13.41
C ILE A 179 11.25 -0.59 13.77
N ALA A 180 10.02 -0.12 13.61
CA ALA A 180 8.81 -0.89 13.84
C ALA A 180 7.88 -0.86 12.63
N SER A 181 7.01 -1.86 12.52
CA SER A 181 5.84 -1.80 11.65
C SER A 181 4.67 -1.20 12.42
N LEU A 182 3.98 -0.25 11.81
CA LEU A 182 2.88 0.47 12.42
C LEU A 182 1.56 0.13 11.72
N THR A 183 0.49 -0.02 12.51
CA THR A 183 -0.87 -0.11 11.97
C THR A 183 -1.49 1.29 11.93
N PRO A 184 -1.91 1.77 10.76
CA PRO A 184 -2.54 3.09 10.64
C PRO A 184 -3.95 3.11 11.21
N THR A 185 -4.42 4.31 11.54
CA THR A 185 -5.79 4.58 11.95
C THR A 185 -6.45 5.56 10.98
N HIS A 186 -7.78 5.76 11.10
CA HIS A 186 -8.53 6.73 10.30
C HIS A 186 -8.23 6.66 8.79
N LEU A 187 -8.36 5.44 8.21
CA LEU A 187 -8.17 5.24 6.79
C LEU A 187 -9.24 5.96 5.97
N THR A 188 -8.81 6.64 4.92
CA THR A 188 -9.64 7.31 3.92
C THR A 188 -9.18 6.89 2.51
N ASP A 189 -9.89 7.32 1.47
CA ASP A 189 -9.43 7.07 0.09
C ASP A 189 -8.12 7.82 -0.26
N THR A 190 -7.75 8.86 0.49
CA THR A 190 -6.58 9.69 0.17
C THR A 190 -5.41 9.49 1.15
N GLY A 191 -5.62 8.79 2.27
CA GLY A 191 -4.57 8.63 3.27
C GLY A 191 -5.05 8.00 4.57
N PHE A 192 -4.30 8.22 5.63
CA PHE A 192 -4.53 7.64 6.95
C PHE A 192 -3.80 8.43 8.04
N GLN A 193 -4.05 8.10 9.31
CA GLN A 193 -3.36 8.70 10.44
C GLN A 193 -2.35 7.73 11.05
N VAL A 194 -1.20 8.26 11.46
CA VAL A 194 -0.15 7.58 12.23
C VAL A 194 0.19 8.34 13.49
N ALA A 195 0.63 7.64 14.53
CA ALA A 195 1.04 8.24 15.81
C ALA A 195 2.20 7.46 16.45
N GLY A 196 2.90 8.08 17.41
CA GLY A 196 3.98 7.43 18.15
C GLY A 196 5.26 7.25 17.34
N VAL A 197 5.47 8.06 16.32
CA VAL A 197 6.65 8.07 15.46
C VAL A 197 7.62 9.17 15.91
N VAL A 198 8.91 8.96 15.76
CA VAL A 198 9.93 9.97 16.11
C VAL A 198 9.83 11.15 15.16
N GLN A 199 9.70 12.36 15.74
CA GLN A 199 9.62 13.61 14.99
C GLN A 199 10.78 13.78 14.03
N GLY A 200 10.48 14.14 12.77
CA GLY A 200 11.46 14.35 11.69
C GLY A 200 12.06 13.06 11.11
N SER A 201 11.66 11.88 11.59
CA SER A 201 12.11 10.62 10.99
C SER A 201 11.37 10.32 9.70
N THR A 202 12.02 9.58 8.78
CA THR A 202 11.40 9.13 7.55
C THR A 202 10.66 7.82 7.79
N MET A 203 9.40 7.78 7.37
CA MET A 203 8.57 6.59 7.28
C MET A 203 8.62 6.04 5.86
N TYR A 204 8.49 4.72 5.71
CA TYR A 204 8.38 4.05 4.41
C TYR A 204 7.06 3.29 4.35
N ILE A 205 6.25 3.61 3.34
CA ILE A 205 4.86 3.16 3.25
C ILE A 205 4.71 2.24 2.04
N ASP A 206 4.23 1.03 2.29
CA ASP A 206 3.81 0.08 1.26
C ASP A 206 2.29 0.06 1.22
N TYR A 207 1.70 0.32 0.07
CA TYR A 207 0.26 0.32 -0.09
C TYR A 207 -0.18 -0.12 -1.49
N GLN A 208 -1.45 -0.42 -1.63
CA GLN A 208 -2.11 -0.62 -2.93
C GLN A 208 -3.12 0.51 -3.17
N TRP A 209 -3.18 0.96 -4.40
CA TRP A 209 -4.15 1.96 -4.84
C TRP A 209 -4.99 1.41 -5.99
N LYS A 210 -6.17 1.99 -6.15
CA LYS A 210 -7.16 1.58 -7.17
C LYS A 210 -6.83 2.27 -8.47
N LEU A 211 -6.56 1.50 -9.53
CA LEU A 211 -6.35 2.05 -10.87
C LEU A 211 -7.66 2.61 -11.43
N PRO A 212 -7.64 3.77 -12.10
CA PRO A 212 -8.78 4.23 -12.88
C PRO A 212 -9.07 3.23 -14.00
N ARG A 213 -10.33 2.85 -14.18
CA ARG A 213 -10.78 1.90 -15.19
C ARG A 213 -11.79 2.56 -16.14
N VAL A 214 -11.61 2.33 -17.42
CA VAL A 214 -12.58 2.69 -18.46
C VAL A 214 -12.93 1.41 -19.20
N ASP A 215 -14.20 1.03 -19.15
CA ASP A 215 -14.70 -0.14 -19.87
C ASP A 215 -15.31 0.30 -21.19
N VAL A 216 -14.96 -0.37 -22.26
CA VAL A 216 -15.51 -0.13 -23.60
C VAL A 216 -16.26 -1.38 -24.03
N LEU A 217 -17.53 -1.22 -24.40
CA LEU A 217 -18.29 -2.28 -25.02
C LEU A 217 -17.96 -2.31 -26.52
N ALA A 218 -17.30 -3.37 -26.95
CA ALA A 218 -17.04 -3.64 -28.38
C ALA A 218 -18.13 -4.56 -28.92
N LEU A 219 -18.49 -4.34 -30.18
CA LEU A 219 -19.43 -5.17 -30.95
C LEU A 219 -18.67 -6.22 -31.76
#